data_61258ed2d37f9bda232fecd3b94510bc
#
_entry.id   61258ed2d37f9bda232fecd3b94510bc
#
_cell.length_a   1.000
_cell.length_b   1.000
_cell.length_c   1.000
_cell.angle_alpha   90.00
_cell.angle_beta   90.00
_cell.angle_gamma   90.00
#
_symmetry.space_group_name_H-M   'P 1'
#
loop_
_entity.id
_entity.type
_entity.pdbx_description
1 polymer ?
#
loop_
_entity_poly.entity_id
_entity_poly.type
_entity_poly.pdbx_seq_one_letter_code
_entity_poly.pdbx_strand_id
1 'polypeptide(L)'
;MDLKKEKINILLIATSIVLFFTYILSFTNFSSTDKRKLVKTALVNNKYIDSINRFELSQGEQKITLSKEKAGGGDVWFILAENNKKILPADKEIINNFIIKLTKVINMYKISDKISQNNSFGLTDSSTFCLKYYFSDSEFQQIFFGNLDFSNSFRYLMSGKTTTVYQIENTIDTFLNTKIQFWAEPNIISKQIINISPDSIQKITLSSSNHSKTYNSNTENFYQKCYDLLNLRHGGIPTTLKTQITTTNLTIYLENGDKTSLNINLIIQDENITLETTYNLNTKKITTYSKISKWTYNQILKIFGFEN
;
A
#
# COMPACT_ATOMS: atom_id res chain seq x y z
N MET A 1 79.08 22.73 23.18
CA MET A 1 77.91 23.29 22.54
C MET A 1 76.78 22.24 22.30
N ASP A 2 76.84 21.07 22.90
CA ASP A 2 75.96 19.98 22.48
C ASP A 2 74.92 19.55 23.50
N LEU A 3 75.07 19.81 24.77
CA LEU A 3 74.15 19.41 25.82
C LEU A 3 72.71 20.03 25.68
N LYS A 4 72.64 21.22 25.10
CA LYS A 4 71.32 21.87 24.82
C LYS A 4 70.58 21.22 23.63
N LYS A 5 71.33 20.84 22.59
CA LYS A 5 70.74 20.16 21.40
C LYS A 5 70.27 18.75 21.74
N GLU A 6 71.05 18.01 22.54
CA GLU A 6 70.65 16.68 23.00
C GLU A 6 69.36 16.72 23.84
N LYS A 7 69.24 17.68 24.76
CA LYS A 7 68.02 17.84 25.57
C LYS A 7 66.78 18.18 24.71
N ILE A 8 66.96 19.01 23.67
CA ILE A 8 65.89 19.36 22.74
C ILE A 8 65.47 18.13 21.91
N ASN A 9 66.42 17.33 21.41
CA ASN A 9 66.15 16.13 20.68
C ASN A 9 65.42 15.06 21.54
N ILE A 10 65.83 14.88 22.79
CA ILE A 10 65.16 13.99 23.73
C ILE A 10 63.70 14.45 23.99
N LEU A 11 63.51 15.76 24.16
CA LEU A 11 62.19 16.33 24.37
C LEU A 11 61.28 16.10 23.13
N LEU A 12 61.78 16.30 21.91
CA LEU A 12 61.08 16.09 20.67
C LEU A 12 60.69 14.60 20.48
N ILE A 13 61.62 13.69 20.79
CA ILE A 13 61.31 12.24 20.71
C ILE A 13 60.23 11.86 21.74
N ALA A 14 60.36 12.34 22.99
CA ALA A 14 59.35 12.07 24.01
C ALA A 14 57.97 12.62 23.61
N THR A 15 57.91 13.84 23.07
CA THR A 15 56.65 14.45 22.58
C THR A 15 56.06 13.66 21.41
N SER A 16 56.89 13.21 20.47
CA SER A 16 56.45 12.38 19.34
C SER A 16 55.90 11.03 19.80
N ILE A 17 56.49 10.40 20.79
CA ILE A 17 56.03 9.17 21.40
C ILE A 17 54.64 9.38 22.06
N VAL A 18 54.50 10.45 22.84
CA VAL A 18 53.23 10.78 23.48
C VAL A 18 52.15 11.05 22.45
N LEU A 19 52.41 11.80 21.39
CA LEU A 19 51.47 12.05 20.30
C LEU A 19 51.12 10.76 19.56
N PHE A 20 52.06 9.87 19.33
CA PHE A 20 51.83 8.58 18.71
C PHE A 20 50.95 7.68 19.57
N PHE A 21 51.19 7.64 20.89
CA PHE A 21 50.32 6.89 21.80
C PHE A 21 48.93 7.50 21.92
N THR A 22 48.81 8.83 21.98
CA THR A 22 47.47 9.48 21.98
C THR A 22 46.75 9.26 20.67
N TYR A 23 47.44 9.22 19.54
CA TYR A 23 46.88 8.87 18.24
C TYR A 23 46.35 7.41 18.23
N ILE A 24 47.16 6.44 18.68
CA ILE A 24 46.72 5.04 18.79
C ILE A 24 45.56 4.91 19.78
N LEU A 25 45.60 5.54 20.93
CA LEU A 25 44.51 5.52 21.91
C LEU A 25 43.24 6.18 21.36
N SER A 26 43.33 7.19 20.52
CA SER A 26 42.24 7.80 19.83
C SER A 26 41.57 6.81 18.88
N PHE A 27 42.31 5.97 18.14
CA PHE A 27 41.76 4.90 17.34
C PHE A 27 41.13 3.77 18.15
N THR A 28 41.71 3.41 19.26
CA THR A 28 41.17 2.36 20.14
C THR A 28 39.94 2.81 20.89
N ASN A 29 39.81 4.11 21.22
CA ASN A 29 38.61 4.67 21.84
C ASN A 29 37.47 4.96 20.83
N PHE A 30 37.80 5.17 19.55
CA PHE A 30 36.78 5.24 18.48
C PHE A 30 36.23 3.87 18.11
N SER A 31 36.84 2.78 18.51
CA SER A 31 36.29 1.43 18.36
C SER A 31 35.50 0.95 19.60
N SER A 32 34.96 1.84 20.44
CA SER A 32 33.71 1.50 21.12
C SER A 32 32.62 1.45 20.04
N THR A 33 32.72 0.49 19.15
CA THR A 33 31.54 -0.12 18.58
C THR A 33 30.72 -0.54 19.79
N ASP A 34 29.85 0.35 20.25
CA ASP A 34 28.64 -0.07 20.94
C ASP A 34 28.19 -1.26 20.13
N LYS A 35 28.37 -2.46 20.66
CA LYS A 35 27.88 -3.68 20.01
C LYS A 35 26.37 -3.58 20.09
N ARG A 36 25.79 -2.74 19.21
CA ARG A 36 24.36 -2.57 19.12
C ARG A 36 23.79 -3.95 19.05
N LYS A 37 22.96 -4.30 20.01
CA LYS A 37 22.42 -5.66 20.08
C LYS A 37 21.64 -5.91 18.79
N LEU A 38 22.22 -6.73 17.93
CA LEU A 38 21.61 -7.16 16.67
C LEU A 38 20.58 -8.23 16.97
N VAL A 39 19.35 -8.00 16.52
CA VAL A 39 18.26 -8.98 16.51
C VAL A 39 17.90 -9.27 15.06
N LYS A 40 17.88 -10.54 14.67
CA LYS A 40 17.41 -10.97 13.35
C LYS A 40 15.97 -11.45 13.48
N THR A 41 15.04 -10.71 12.93
CA THR A 41 13.61 -11.04 12.99
C THR A 41 12.86 -10.37 11.85
N ALA A 42 11.63 -10.81 11.61
CA ALA A 42 10.71 -10.15 10.69
C ALA A 42 9.87 -9.11 11.45
N LEU A 43 9.34 -8.11 10.74
CA LEU A 43 8.39 -7.13 11.29
C LEU A 43 7.08 -7.83 11.71
N VAL A 44 6.64 -8.77 10.89
CA VAL A 44 5.50 -9.65 11.17
C VAL A 44 5.97 -11.08 11.04
N ASN A 45 5.72 -11.90 12.05
CA ASN A 45 6.10 -13.32 12.00
C ASN A 45 5.25 -14.03 10.93
N ASN A 46 5.93 -14.72 10.00
CA ASN A 46 5.30 -15.39 8.86
C ASN A 46 4.18 -16.36 9.25
N LYS A 47 4.30 -17.02 10.41
CA LYS A 47 3.27 -17.96 10.90
C LYS A 47 1.89 -17.31 11.14
N TYR A 48 1.83 -15.99 11.28
CA TYR A 48 0.59 -15.26 11.53
C TYR A 48 -0.01 -14.62 10.30
N ILE A 49 0.69 -14.63 9.15
CA ILE A 49 0.29 -13.83 7.99
C ILE A 49 -1.08 -14.23 7.43
N ASP A 50 -1.38 -15.52 7.41
CA ASP A 50 -2.67 -16.02 6.91
C ASP A 50 -3.85 -15.63 7.82
N SER A 51 -3.58 -15.46 9.12
CA SER A 51 -4.58 -15.04 10.10
C SER A 51 -4.83 -13.53 10.11
N ILE A 52 -3.98 -12.75 9.44
CA ILE A 52 -4.21 -11.29 9.33
C ILE A 52 -5.36 -11.04 8.34
N ASN A 53 -6.38 -10.35 8.83
CA ASN A 53 -7.58 -10.01 8.07
C ASN A 53 -7.68 -8.52 7.72
N ARG A 54 -6.90 -7.64 8.39
CA ARG A 54 -6.95 -6.20 8.18
C ARG A 54 -5.60 -5.54 8.47
N PHE A 55 -5.22 -4.60 7.61
CA PHE A 55 -4.17 -3.63 7.87
C PHE A 55 -4.77 -2.23 7.98
N GLU A 56 -4.23 -1.44 8.88
CA GLU A 56 -4.53 -0.03 9.04
C GLU A 56 -3.21 0.74 9.05
N LEU A 57 -3.06 1.63 8.09
CA LEU A 57 -1.88 2.48 7.95
C LEU A 57 -2.31 3.92 8.19
N SER A 58 -1.63 4.62 9.10
CA SER A 58 -1.98 5.99 9.43
C SER A 58 -0.76 6.87 9.65
N GLN A 59 -0.89 8.16 9.31
CA GLN A 59 0.10 9.21 9.57
C GLN A 59 -0.64 10.53 9.79
N GLY A 60 -0.59 11.08 10.99
CA GLY A 60 -1.43 12.20 11.38
C GLY A 60 -2.92 11.87 11.23
N GLU A 61 -3.65 12.72 10.51
CA GLU A 61 -5.07 12.51 10.20
C GLU A 61 -5.31 11.58 9.01
N GLN A 62 -4.27 11.29 8.24
CA GLN A 62 -4.40 10.41 7.07
C GLN A 62 -4.42 8.95 7.49
N LYS A 63 -5.36 8.21 6.93
CA LYS A 63 -5.56 6.80 7.24
C LYS A 63 -6.04 6.03 6.01
N ILE A 64 -5.53 4.82 5.85
CA ILE A 64 -6.06 3.83 4.92
C ILE A 64 -6.29 2.51 5.65
N THR A 65 -7.39 1.86 5.35
CA THR A 65 -7.73 0.54 5.89
C THR A 65 -7.86 -0.44 4.74
N LEU A 66 -7.11 -1.53 4.84
CA LEU A 66 -7.12 -2.66 3.90
C LEU A 66 -7.74 -3.87 4.62
N SER A 67 -8.78 -4.48 4.07
CA SER A 67 -9.45 -5.65 4.65
C SER A 67 -9.47 -6.81 3.68
N LYS A 68 -9.13 -8.00 4.18
CA LYS A 68 -9.09 -9.24 3.41
C LYS A 68 -10.45 -9.93 3.44
N GLU A 69 -10.96 -10.33 2.28
CA GLU A 69 -12.19 -11.10 2.15
C GLU A 69 -12.09 -12.19 1.08
N LYS A 70 -12.92 -13.22 1.21
CA LYS A 70 -13.10 -14.23 0.17
C LYS A 70 -13.92 -13.67 -0.99
N ALA A 71 -13.35 -13.67 -2.20
CA ALA A 71 -14.03 -13.30 -3.43
C ALA A 71 -13.39 -14.03 -4.62
N GLY A 72 -14.13 -14.30 -5.66
CA GLY A 72 -13.61 -14.91 -6.90
C GLY A 72 -12.89 -16.26 -6.72
N GLY A 73 -13.14 -16.95 -5.60
CA GLY A 73 -12.47 -18.22 -5.27
C GLY A 73 -11.17 -18.07 -4.50
N GLY A 74 -10.76 -16.86 -4.13
CA GLY A 74 -9.53 -16.57 -3.36
C GLY A 74 -9.70 -15.47 -2.35
N ASP A 75 -8.58 -15.07 -1.73
CA ASP A 75 -8.51 -13.91 -0.86
C ASP A 75 -8.27 -12.64 -1.69
N VAL A 76 -9.11 -11.65 -1.49
CA VAL A 76 -9.00 -10.33 -2.11
C VAL A 76 -8.93 -9.27 -1.02
N TRP A 77 -8.00 -8.35 -1.14
CA TRP A 77 -7.89 -7.21 -0.26
C TRP A 77 -8.70 -6.04 -0.80
N PHE A 78 -9.48 -5.40 0.06
CA PHE A 78 -10.29 -4.23 -0.26
C PHE A 78 -9.83 -3.02 0.54
N ILE A 79 -9.82 -1.88 -0.11
CA ILE A 79 -9.69 -0.58 0.55
C ILE A 79 -11.05 -0.21 1.10
N LEU A 80 -11.10 0.17 2.39
CA LEU A 80 -12.33 0.56 3.07
C LEU A 80 -12.41 2.08 3.25
N ALA A 81 -13.62 2.63 3.16
CA ALA A 81 -13.94 3.98 3.64
C ALA A 81 -14.07 3.97 5.17
N GLU A 82 -14.16 5.16 5.77
CA GLU A 82 -14.31 5.35 7.22
C GLU A 82 -15.51 4.59 7.82
N ASN A 83 -16.58 4.42 7.05
CA ASN A 83 -17.77 3.66 7.45
C ASN A 83 -17.68 2.15 7.14
N ASN A 84 -16.49 1.62 6.93
CA ASN A 84 -16.22 0.23 6.55
C ASN A 84 -16.85 -0.22 5.20
N LYS A 85 -17.34 0.72 4.40
CA LYS A 85 -17.76 0.39 3.02
C LYS A 85 -16.53 0.08 2.17
N LYS A 86 -16.64 -0.96 1.36
CA LYS A 86 -15.61 -1.27 0.35
C LYS A 86 -15.64 -0.18 -0.72
N ILE A 87 -14.47 0.35 -1.01
CA ILE A 87 -14.32 1.34 -2.07
C ILE A 87 -13.79 0.65 -3.32
N LEU A 88 -12.59 0.08 -3.22
CA LEU A 88 -11.87 -0.53 -4.34
C LEU A 88 -11.15 -1.80 -3.88
N PRO A 89 -10.93 -2.76 -4.78
CA PRO A 89 -9.93 -3.79 -4.55
C PRO A 89 -8.53 -3.16 -4.46
N ALA A 90 -7.71 -3.68 -3.58
CA ALA A 90 -6.30 -3.31 -3.54
C ALA A 90 -5.53 -4.05 -4.63
N ASP A 91 -4.47 -3.44 -5.15
CA ASP A 91 -3.60 -4.07 -6.13
C ASP A 91 -2.90 -5.29 -5.52
N LYS A 92 -3.10 -6.45 -6.16
CA LYS A 92 -2.60 -7.75 -5.67
C LYS A 92 -1.09 -7.79 -5.58
N GLU A 93 -0.40 -7.20 -6.55
CA GLU A 93 1.06 -7.21 -6.59
C GLU A 93 1.64 -6.34 -5.49
N ILE A 94 1.08 -5.15 -5.29
CA ILE A 94 1.47 -4.22 -4.22
C ILE A 94 1.26 -4.86 -2.85
N ILE A 95 0.09 -5.49 -2.62
CA ILE A 95 -0.20 -6.19 -1.37
C ILE A 95 0.76 -7.36 -1.13
N ASN A 96 1.02 -8.18 -2.14
CA ASN A 96 1.94 -9.30 -2.01
C ASN A 96 3.37 -8.81 -1.69
N ASN A 97 3.84 -7.78 -2.37
CA ASN A 97 5.14 -7.19 -2.11
C ASN A 97 5.23 -6.58 -0.71
N PHE A 98 4.18 -5.93 -0.24
CA PHE A 98 4.08 -5.43 1.13
C PHE A 98 4.19 -6.56 2.16
N ILE A 99 3.42 -7.63 1.99
CA ILE A 99 3.43 -8.81 2.86
C ILE A 99 4.84 -9.45 2.87
N ILE A 100 5.47 -9.59 1.72
CA ILE A 100 6.85 -10.11 1.61
C ILE A 100 7.82 -9.24 2.41
N LYS A 101 7.70 -7.91 2.32
CA LYS A 101 8.56 -6.99 3.09
C LYS A 101 8.32 -7.10 4.59
N LEU A 102 7.08 -7.26 5.04
CA LEU A 102 6.75 -7.42 6.45
C LEU A 102 7.28 -8.73 7.04
N THR A 103 7.29 -9.80 6.25
CA THR A 103 7.65 -11.16 6.70
C THR A 103 9.11 -11.53 6.46
N LYS A 104 9.83 -10.74 5.67
CA LYS A 104 11.26 -10.94 5.46
C LYS A 104 12.03 -10.74 6.75
N VAL A 105 12.93 -11.68 7.06
CA VAL A 105 13.87 -11.54 8.17
C VAL A 105 14.87 -10.42 7.85
N ILE A 106 14.97 -9.46 8.73
CA ILE A 106 15.84 -8.29 8.64
C ILE A 106 16.72 -8.14 9.87
N ASN A 107 17.77 -7.37 9.75
CA ASN A 107 18.60 -6.96 10.86
C ASN A 107 17.95 -5.78 11.58
N MET A 108 17.68 -5.94 12.87
CA MET A 108 17.22 -4.87 13.75
C MET A 108 18.32 -4.52 14.77
N TYR A 109 18.75 -3.29 14.77
CA TYR A 109 19.75 -2.79 15.69
C TYR A 109 19.05 -2.06 16.85
N LYS A 110 19.17 -2.58 18.06
CA LYS A 110 18.61 -1.93 19.25
C LYS A 110 19.38 -0.63 19.53
N ILE A 111 18.64 0.48 19.60
CA ILE A 111 19.22 1.83 19.80
C ILE A 111 18.97 2.31 21.23
N SER A 112 17.75 2.14 21.78
CA SER A 112 17.38 2.63 23.10
C SER A 112 16.29 1.78 23.74
N ASP A 113 16.30 1.69 25.06
CA ASP A 113 15.19 1.09 25.85
C ASP A 113 14.25 2.14 26.42
N LYS A 114 14.57 3.43 26.31
CA LYS A 114 13.82 4.52 26.96
C LYS A 114 13.11 5.42 25.95
N ILE A 115 11.83 5.63 26.18
CA ILE A 115 10.97 6.52 25.36
C ILE A 115 11.36 7.99 25.50
N SER A 116 11.93 8.43 26.64
CA SER A 116 12.22 9.84 26.92
C SER A 116 13.18 10.53 25.94
N GLN A 117 13.83 9.75 25.05
CA GLN A 117 14.69 10.27 23.97
C GLN A 117 14.00 10.21 22.59
N ASN A 118 12.71 9.90 22.54
CA ASN A 118 12.03 9.52 21.31
C ASN A 118 11.68 10.67 20.37
N ASN A 119 11.71 11.93 20.83
CA ASN A 119 11.49 13.07 19.93
C ASN A 119 12.53 13.14 18.82
N SER A 120 13.77 12.73 19.10
CA SER A 120 14.83 12.67 18.07
C SER A 120 14.61 11.55 17.04
N PHE A 121 13.86 10.52 17.39
CA PHE A 121 13.56 9.39 16.50
C PHE A 121 12.24 9.54 15.72
N GLY A 122 11.43 10.58 16.00
CA GLY A 122 10.13 10.81 15.35
C GLY A 122 9.12 9.72 15.65
N LEU A 123 9.13 9.14 16.86
CA LEU A 123 8.25 8.04 17.28
C LEU A 123 7.09 8.48 18.20
N THR A 124 7.02 9.76 18.54
CA THR A 124 6.01 10.34 19.44
C THR A 124 5.22 11.48 18.83
N ASP A 125 5.51 11.85 17.59
CA ASP A 125 4.91 12.99 16.90
C ASP A 125 3.67 12.56 16.10
N SER A 126 2.86 13.53 15.72
CA SER A 126 1.76 13.34 14.75
C SER A 126 2.26 12.90 13.36
N SER A 127 3.55 13.08 13.07
CA SER A 127 4.20 12.62 11.83
C SER A 127 4.58 11.14 11.85
N THR A 128 4.53 10.47 13.01
CA THR A 128 4.85 9.05 13.15
C THR A 128 3.91 8.22 12.29
N PHE A 129 4.49 7.36 11.44
CA PHE A 129 3.69 6.42 10.68
C PHE A 129 3.36 5.19 11.53
N CYS A 130 2.09 4.82 11.62
CA CYS A 130 1.63 3.66 12.37
C CYS A 130 1.04 2.61 11.44
N LEU A 131 1.56 1.40 11.53
CA LEU A 131 0.98 0.20 10.93
C LEU A 131 0.33 -0.62 12.03
N LYS A 132 -0.99 -0.83 11.95
CA LYS A 132 -1.71 -1.82 12.73
C LYS A 132 -2.09 -3.00 11.85
N TYR A 133 -1.98 -4.21 12.37
CA TYR A 133 -2.45 -5.42 11.70
C TYR A 133 -3.27 -6.25 12.67
N TYR A 134 -4.42 -6.72 12.17
CA TYR A 134 -5.47 -7.30 12.97
C TYR A 134 -5.64 -8.77 12.64
N PHE A 135 -5.79 -9.59 13.67
CA PHE A 135 -6.17 -11.00 13.59
C PHE A 135 -7.68 -11.19 13.77
N SER A 136 -8.30 -10.30 14.55
CA SER A 136 -9.74 -10.16 14.75
C SER A 136 -10.07 -8.68 14.97
N ASP A 137 -11.33 -8.33 15.16
CA ASP A 137 -11.72 -6.93 15.40
C ASP A 137 -11.14 -6.37 16.70
N SER A 138 -10.89 -7.23 17.69
CA SER A 138 -10.38 -6.86 19.02
C SER A 138 -8.89 -7.16 19.20
N GLU A 139 -8.30 -8.02 18.40
CA GLU A 139 -6.92 -8.45 18.54
C GLU A 139 -6.06 -7.87 17.43
N PHE A 140 -5.14 -6.98 17.78
CA PHE A 140 -4.21 -6.36 16.85
C PHE A 140 -2.81 -6.19 17.45
N GLN A 141 -1.85 -5.97 16.56
CA GLN A 141 -0.51 -5.50 16.89
C GLN A 141 -0.21 -4.23 16.09
N GLN A 142 0.76 -3.45 16.56
CA GLN A 142 1.13 -2.20 15.91
C GLN A 142 2.63 -2.00 15.89
N ILE A 143 3.09 -1.31 14.85
CA ILE A 143 4.47 -0.91 14.64
C ILE A 143 4.46 0.58 14.32
N PHE A 144 5.30 1.33 15.01
CA PHE A 144 5.52 2.74 14.75
C PHE A 144 6.81 2.91 13.97
N PHE A 145 6.76 3.66 12.89
CA PHE A 145 7.91 4.03 12.06
C PHE A 145 8.18 5.51 12.23
N GLY A 146 9.35 5.82 12.75
CA GLY A 146 9.81 7.18 12.99
C GLY A 146 10.60 7.76 11.82
N ASN A 147 11.52 8.65 12.13
CA ASN A 147 12.35 9.33 11.15
C ASN A 147 13.36 8.38 10.48
N LEU A 148 13.84 8.78 9.32
CA LEU A 148 15.06 8.23 8.75
C LEU A 148 16.27 8.72 9.56
N ASP A 149 17.36 7.97 9.55
CA ASP A 149 18.64 8.47 10.03
C ASP A 149 19.21 9.53 9.07
N PHE A 150 20.29 10.19 9.46
CA PHE A 150 20.90 11.26 8.66
C PHE A 150 21.41 10.77 7.28
N SER A 151 21.68 9.46 7.13
CA SER A 151 22.10 8.86 5.85
C SER A 151 20.96 8.49 4.94
N ASN A 152 19.71 8.55 5.41
CA ASN A 152 18.49 8.04 4.77
C ASN A 152 18.51 6.53 4.46
N SER A 153 19.50 5.81 4.99
CA SER A 153 19.68 4.37 4.74
C SER A 153 18.95 3.50 5.76
N PHE A 154 18.67 4.07 6.92
CA PHE A 154 18.00 3.37 8.02
C PHE A 154 16.82 4.16 8.54
N ARG A 155 15.86 3.44 9.11
CA ARG A 155 14.66 4.01 9.74
C ARG A 155 14.55 3.53 11.18
N TYR A 156 14.12 4.43 12.06
CA TYR A 156 13.77 4.09 13.43
C TYR A 156 12.38 3.48 13.50
N LEU A 157 12.21 2.48 14.37
CA LEU A 157 10.92 1.86 14.64
C LEU A 157 10.77 1.43 16.10
N MET A 158 9.52 1.26 16.50
CA MET A 158 9.14 0.74 17.81
C MET A 158 7.90 -0.16 17.67
N SER A 159 7.89 -1.30 18.36
CA SER A 159 6.67 -2.09 18.52
C SER A 159 5.76 -1.44 19.56
N GLY A 160 4.44 -1.46 19.34
CA GLY A 160 3.47 -0.90 20.28
C GLY A 160 3.39 -1.61 21.64
N LYS A 161 4.06 -2.76 21.80
CA LYS A 161 4.15 -3.51 23.06
C LYS A 161 5.37 -3.17 23.89
N THR A 162 6.31 -2.39 23.35
CA THR A 162 7.59 -2.11 24.01
C THR A 162 7.96 -0.65 23.87
N THR A 163 8.87 -0.19 24.72
CA THR A 163 9.48 1.14 24.63
C THR A 163 10.83 1.12 23.94
N THR A 164 11.24 -0.06 23.45
CA THR A 164 12.55 -0.25 22.80
C THR A 164 12.52 0.29 21.38
N VAL A 165 13.47 1.15 21.08
CA VAL A 165 13.69 1.71 19.74
C VAL A 165 14.71 0.86 19.01
N TYR A 166 14.38 0.51 17.80
CA TYR A 166 15.22 -0.20 16.86
C TYR A 166 15.52 0.66 15.63
N GLN A 167 16.58 0.33 14.95
CA GLN A 167 16.96 0.86 13.65
C GLN A 167 16.99 -0.30 12.65
N ILE A 168 16.36 -0.12 11.49
CA ILE A 168 16.31 -1.11 10.40
C ILE A 168 16.75 -0.46 9.09
N GLU A 169 17.22 -1.27 8.13
CA GLU A 169 17.41 -0.81 6.76
C GLU A 169 16.11 -0.26 6.17
N ASN A 170 16.20 0.85 5.46
CA ASN A 170 15.05 1.54 4.87
C ASN A 170 14.51 0.81 3.63
N THR A 171 13.94 -0.37 3.79
CA THR A 171 13.39 -1.19 2.70
C THR A 171 11.86 -1.20 2.66
N ILE A 172 11.20 -0.62 3.67
CA ILE A 172 9.74 -0.62 3.83
C ILE A 172 9.08 0.69 3.37
N ASP A 173 9.85 1.76 3.20
CA ASP A 173 9.35 3.14 3.02
C ASP A 173 8.36 3.30 1.88
N THR A 174 8.56 2.59 0.77
CA THR A 174 7.62 2.63 -0.37
C THR A 174 6.19 2.29 0.07
N PHE A 175 6.04 1.43 1.08
CA PHE A 175 4.74 0.98 1.59
C PHE A 175 4.23 1.80 2.78
N LEU A 176 5.02 2.73 3.33
CA LEU A 176 4.56 3.68 4.33
C LEU A 176 3.76 4.80 3.64
N ASN A 177 2.61 4.45 3.12
CA ASN A 177 1.79 5.29 2.24
C ASN A 177 0.32 5.19 2.62
N THR A 178 -0.32 6.33 2.87
CA THR A 178 -1.75 6.42 3.20
C THR A 178 -2.62 6.80 2.00
N LYS A 179 -2.02 7.00 0.81
CA LYS A 179 -2.76 7.39 -0.40
C LYS A 179 -3.45 6.17 -1.02
N ILE A 180 -4.75 6.28 -1.22
CA ILE A 180 -5.56 5.20 -1.81
C ILE A 180 -5.07 4.80 -3.19
N GLN A 181 -4.67 5.78 -4.02
CA GLN A 181 -4.18 5.55 -5.38
C GLN A 181 -2.94 4.65 -5.44
N PHE A 182 -2.13 4.65 -4.38
CA PHE A 182 -0.97 3.76 -4.28
C PHE A 182 -1.41 2.30 -4.12
N TRP A 183 -2.47 2.05 -3.33
CA TRP A 183 -2.90 0.70 -2.98
C TRP A 183 -3.96 0.13 -3.92
N ALA A 184 -4.69 0.97 -4.67
CA ALA A 184 -5.84 0.56 -5.47
C ALA A 184 -5.44 -0.18 -6.75
N GLU A 185 -6.14 -1.26 -7.08
CA GLU A 185 -6.12 -1.86 -8.41
C GLU A 185 -6.61 -0.82 -9.44
N PRO A 186 -5.84 -0.52 -10.49
CA PRO A 186 -6.13 0.64 -11.33
C PRO A 186 -7.33 0.46 -12.27
N ASN A 187 -7.77 -0.77 -12.52
CA ASN A 187 -8.85 -1.05 -13.49
C ASN A 187 -10.23 -0.79 -12.89
N ILE A 188 -11.18 -0.34 -13.71
CA ILE A 188 -12.57 -0.15 -13.30
C ILE A 188 -13.29 -1.49 -13.04
N ILE A 189 -12.82 -2.57 -13.65
CA ILE A 189 -13.30 -3.92 -13.48
C ILE A 189 -12.18 -4.76 -12.88
N SER A 190 -12.39 -5.27 -11.67
CA SER A 190 -11.38 -6.07 -10.97
C SER A 190 -11.39 -7.52 -11.45
N LYS A 191 -10.24 -7.94 -11.96
CA LYS A 191 -10.00 -9.37 -12.29
C LYS A 191 -9.77 -10.23 -11.05
N GLN A 192 -9.54 -9.63 -9.89
CA GLN A 192 -9.38 -10.35 -8.62
C GLN A 192 -10.73 -10.80 -8.04
N ILE A 193 -11.77 -9.96 -8.20
CA ILE A 193 -13.12 -10.27 -7.70
C ILE A 193 -13.80 -11.31 -8.59
N ILE A 194 -13.59 -11.18 -9.89
CA ILE A 194 -14.20 -12.05 -10.90
C ILE A 194 -13.14 -12.42 -11.93
N ASN A 195 -12.99 -13.73 -12.16
CA ASN A 195 -12.10 -14.19 -13.23
C ASN A 195 -12.74 -13.89 -14.58
N ILE A 196 -12.34 -12.78 -15.19
CA ILE A 196 -12.90 -12.26 -16.43
C ILE A 196 -11.79 -12.04 -17.47
N SER A 197 -12.05 -12.55 -18.67
CA SER A 197 -11.25 -12.29 -19.88
C SER A 197 -12.18 -11.86 -21.02
N PRO A 198 -11.69 -11.24 -22.09
CA PRO A 198 -12.53 -10.89 -23.23
C PRO A 198 -13.31 -12.10 -23.80
N ASP A 199 -12.69 -13.29 -23.82
CA ASP A 199 -13.29 -14.52 -24.33
C ASP A 199 -14.39 -15.07 -23.45
N SER A 200 -14.38 -14.77 -22.14
CA SER A 200 -15.41 -15.22 -21.20
C SER A 200 -16.67 -14.35 -21.21
N ILE A 201 -16.68 -13.26 -21.98
CA ILE A 201 -17.81 -12.34 -22.07
C ILE A 201 -18.73 -12.78 -23.20
N GLN A 202 -19.99 -13.09 -22.89
CA GLN A 202 -21.00 -13.41 -23.88
C GLN A 202 -21.67 -12.18 -24.49
N LYS A 203 -21.92 -11.19 -23.63
CA LYS A 203 -22.72 -10.02 -24.02
C LYS A 203 -22.35 -8.81 -23.14
N ILE A 204 -22.30 -7.63 -23.76
CA ILE A 204 -22.21 -6.35 -23.08
C ILE A 204 -23.36 -5.46 -23.51
N THR A 205 -24.00 -4.78 -22.56
CA THR A 205 -25.13 -3.89 -22.81
C THR A 205 -24.89 -2.56 -22.08
N LEU A 206 -24.94 -1.45 -22.80
CA LEU A 206 -24.99 -0.10 -22.23
C LEU A 206 -26.42 0.44 -22.43
N SER A 207 -27.06 0.82 -21.33
CA SER A 207 -28.42 1.37 -21.33
C SER A 207 -28.41 2.75 -20.66
N SER A 208 -29.02 3.73 -21.29
CA SER A 208 -29.38 5.02 -20.71
C SER A 208 -30.89 5.23 -20.79
N SER A 209 -31.38 6.35 -20.22
CA SER A 209 -32.81 6.65 -20.22
C SER A 209 -33.50 6.55 -21.58
N ASN A 210 -32.77 6.85 -22.68
CA ASN A 210 -33.35 6.96 -24.02
C ASN A 210 -32.75 5.99 -25.04
N HIS A 211 -31.64 5.31 -24.69
CA HIS A 211 -30.92 4.46 -25.65
C HIS A 211 -30.39 3.22 -24.95
N SER A 212 -30.44 2.09 -25.66
CA SER A 212 -29.78 0.86 -25.24
C SER A 212 -29.04 0.26 -26.42
N LYS A 213 -27.82 -0.18 -26.20
CA LYS A 213 -27.01 -0.84 -27.22
C LYS A 213 -26.38 -2.10 -26.65
N THR A 214 -26.52 -3.19 -27.38
CA THR A 214 -26.04 -4.51 -26.97
C THR A 214 -25.10 -5.06 -28.02
N TYR A 215 -24.00 -5.64 -27.57
CA TYR A 215 -23.06 -6.41 -28.38
C TYR A 215 -22.88 -7.81 -27.80
N ASN A 216 -22.67 -8.78 -28.69
CA ASN A 216 -22.42 -10.18 -28.35
C ASN A 216 -21.35 -10.77 -29.26
N SER A 217 -21.02 -12.04 -29.09
CA SER A 217 -20.00 -12.74 -29.85
C SER A 217 -20.15 -12.68 -31.38
N ASN A 218 -21.37 -12.45 -31.90
CA ASN A 218 -21.63 -12.28 -33.34
C ASN A 218 -21.38 -10.84 -33.82
N THR A 219 -21.13 -9.91 -32.94
CA THR A 219 -20.86 -8.50 -33.31
C THR A 219 -19.43 -8.34 -33.81
N GLU A 220 -19.25 -7.63 -34.90
CA GLU A 220 -17.93 -7.29 -35.41
C GLU A 220 -17.07 -6.60 -34.31
N ASN A 221 -15.82 -7.02 -34.22
CA ASN A 221 -14.86 -6.50 -33.24
C ASN A 221 -15.31 -6.65 -31.76
N PHE A 222 -16.20 -7.60 -31.46
CA PHE A 222 -16.70 -7.81 -30.10
C PHE A 222 -15.56 -8.07 -29.09
N TYR A 223 -14.62 -8.95 -29.44
CA TYR A 223 -13.46 -9.24 -28.61
C TYR A 223 -12.67 -7.96 -28.29
N GLN A 224 -12.37 -7.12 -29.29
CA GLN A 224 -11.64 -5.87 -29.08
C GLN A 224 -12.41 -4.90 -28.16
N LYS A 225 -13.73 -4.80 -28.32
CA LYS A 225 -14.59 -3.99 -27.44
C LYS A 225 -14.53 -4.46 -26.00
N CYS A 226 -14.57 -5.76 -25.77
CA CYS A 226 -14.42 -6.36 -24.44
C CYS A 226 -13.02 -6.11 -23.86
N TYR A 227 -11.98 -6.27 -24.67
CA TYR A 227 -10.61 -5.99 -24.28
C TYR A 227 -10.42 -4.53 -23.87
N ASP A 228 -10.90 -3.59 -24.66
CA ASP A 228 -10.81 -2.16 -24.38
C ASP A 228 -11.54 -1.82 -23.07
N LEU A 229 -12.75 -2.37 -22.88
CA LEU A 229 -13.56 -2.16 -21.67
C LEU A 229 -12.84 -2.67 -20.40
N LEU A 230 -12.24 -3.86 -20.44
CA LEU A 230 -11.53 -4.47 -19.31
C LEU A 230 -10.22 -3.75 -18.96
N ASN A 231 -9.68 -2.95 -19.86
CA ASN A 231 -8.43 -2.19 -19.65
C ASN A 231 -8.66 -0.71 -19.28
N LEU A 232 -9.93 -0.30 -19.17
CA LEU A 232 -10.24 1.05 -18.69
C LEU A 232 -9.81 1.23 -17.23
N ARG A 233 -9.26 2.42 -16.93
CA ARG A 233 -8.73 2.75 -15.60
C ARG A 233 -9.59 3.81 -14.92
N HIS A 234 -9.70 3.71 -13.60
CA HIS A 234 -10.31 4.74 -12.79
C HIS A 234 -9.30 5.82 -12.38
N GLY A 235 -9.80 6.99 -11.98
CA GLY A 235 -8.99 8.11 -11.49
C GLY A 235 -8.90 8.20 -9.96
N GLY A 236 -9.36 7.16 -9.23
CA GLY A 236 -9.38 7.15 -7.77
C GLY A 236 -10.76 6.89 -7.20
N ILE A 237 -11.02 7.46 -6.02
CA ILE A 237 -12.29 7.29 -5.29
C ILE A 237 -13.17 8.56 -5.40
N PRO A 238 -14.49 8.38 -5.34
CA PRO A 238 -15.40 9.52 -5.25
C PRO A 238 -15.27 10.20 -3.88
N THR A 239 -15.34 11.52 -3.86
CA THR A 239 -15.29 12.32 -2.63
C THR A 239 -16.55 12.17 -1.78
N THR A 240 -17.67 11.80 -2.39
CA THR A 240 -18.94 11.55 -1.71
C THR A 240 -19.62 10.33 -2.33
N LEU A 241 -20.06 9.40 -1.49
CA LEU A 241 -20.87 8.24 -1.89
C LEU A 241 -22.38 8.59 -1.73
N LYS A 242 -22.87 9.56 -2.50
CA LYS A 242 -24.30 9.86 -2.51
C LYS A 242 -25.03 8.94 -3.47
N THR A 243 -26.09 8.29 -2.99
CA THR A 243 -27.05 7.57 -3.83
C THR A 243 -27.87 8.59 -4.61
N GLN A 244 -27.56 8.74 -5.89
CA GLN A 244 -28.39 9.50 -6.82
C GLN A 244 -28.85 8.63 -8.00
N ILE A 245 -29.87 9.10 -8.69
CA ILE A 245 -30.53 8.41 -9.78
C ILE A 245 -29.52 8.12 -10.90
N THR A 246 -29.32 6.85 -11.16
CA THR A 246 -28.44 6.36 -12.24
C THR A 246 -29.05 6.68 -13.58
N THR A 247 -28.34 7.40 -14.43
CA THR A 247 -28.79 7.71 -15.79
C THR A 247 -28.28 6.73 -16.84
N THR A 248 -27.20 6.02 -16.54
CA THR A 248 -26.56 5.08 -17.47
C THR A 248 -26.12 3.82 -16.74
N ASN A 249 -26.40 2.67 -17.31
CA ASN A 249 -26.06 1.35 -16.76
C ASN A 249 -25.31 0.52 -17.82
N LEU A 250 -24.16 -0.03 -17.44
CA LEU A 250 -23.39 -0.99 -18.22
C LEU A 250 -23.53 -2.36 -17.58
N THR A 251 -24.03 -3.34 -18.32
CA THR A 251 -24.14 -4.74 -17.88
C THR A 251 -23.25 -5.62 -18.72
N ILE A 252 -22.46 -6.47 -18.07
CA ILE A 252 -21.60 -7.46 -18.68
C ILE A 252 -22.08 -8.85 -18.25
N TYR A 253 -22.36 -9.70 -19.21
CA TYR A 253 -22.81 -11.08 -18.99
C TYR A 253 -21.67 -12.03 -19.33
N LEU A 254 -21.37 -12.96 -18.43
CA LEU A 254 -20.30 -13.93 -18.59
C LEU A 254 -20.82 -15.29 -19.05
N GLU A 255 -19.97 -16.04 -19.71
CA GLU A 255 -20.31 -17.33 -20.34
C GLU A 255 -20.66 -18.45 -19.33
N ASN A 256 -20.06 -18.41 -18.14
CA ASN A 256 -20.24 -19.43 -17.11
C ASN A 256 -21.57 -19.34 -16.36
N GLY A 257 -22.60 -19.11 -17.13
CA GLY A 257 -23.96 -19.39 -16.70
C GLY A 257 -24.61 -18.30 -15.93
N ASP A 258 -25.80 -18.48 -15.88
CA ASP A 258 -27.00 -17.84 -15.38
C ASP A 258 -26.84 -17.01 -14.09
N LYS A 259 -25.67 -16.96 -13.46
CA LYS A 259 -25.52 -16.40 -12.12
C LYS A 259 -24.32 -15.46 -11.94
N THR A 260 -23.49 -15.28 -12.97
CA THR A 260 -22.34 -14.37 -12.86
C THR A 260 -22.51 -13.21 -13.83
N SER A 261 -22.74 -12.04 -13.30
CA SER A 261 -22.87 -10.81 -14.09
C SER A 261 -22.23 -9.65 -13.38
N LEU A 262 -21.87 -8.64 -14.15
CA LEU A 262 -21.31 -7.40 -13.66
C LEU A 262 -22.23 -6.25 -14.06
N ASN A 263 -22.68 -5.48 -13.09
CA ASN A 263 -23.46 -4.27 -13.32
C ASN A 263 -22.63 -3.04 -12.88
N ILE A 264 -22.48 -2.08 -13.77
CA ILE A 264 -21.81 -0.82 -13.50
C ILE A 264 -22.82 0.31 -13.70
N ASN A 265 -23.17 0.96 -12.61
CA ASN A 265 -24.00 2.15 -12.61
C ASN A 265 -23.08 3.38 -12.72
N LEU A 266 -23.28 4.19 -13.76
CA LEU A 266 -22.58 5.43 -13.96
C LEU A 266 -23.42 6.57 -13.35
N ILE A 267 -22.93 7.15 -12.28
CA ILE A 267 -23.58 8.22 -11.55
C ILE A 267 -22.86 9.53 -11.92
N ILE A 268 -23.56 10.38 -12.66
CA ILE A 268 -23.00 11.65 -13.14
C ILE A 268 -23.53 12.78 -12.26
N GLN A 269 -22.63 13.53 -11.64
CA GLN A 269 -22.92 14.72 -10.83
C GLN A 269 -22.01 15.85 -11.27
N ASP A 270 -22.52 16.81 -12.01
CA ASP A 270 -21.73 17.88 -12.58
C ASP A 270 -20.53 17.35 -13.38
N GLU A 271 -19.31 17.64 -12.94
CA GLU A 271 -18.08 17.12 -13.54
C GLU A 271 -17.59 15.80 -12.92
N ASN A 272 -18.26 15.31 -11.88
CA ASN A 272 -17.85 14.09 -11.19
C ASN A 272 -18.63 12.88 -11.73
N ILE A 273 -17.91 11.88 -12.19
CA ILE A 273 -18.48 10.63 -12.66
C ILE A 273 -18.03 9.52 -11.73
N THR A 274 -19.00 8.94 -11.02
CA THR A 274 -18.78 7.82 -10.10
C THR A 274 -19.30 6.53 -10.75
N LEU A 275 -18.52 5.47 -10.66
CA LEU A 275 -18.94 4.12 -10.99
C LEU A 275 -19.30 3.39 -9.70
N GLU A 276 -20.50 2.85 -9.65
CA GLU A 276 -20.88 1.82 -8.70
C GLU A 276 -20.85 0.48 -9.42
N THR A 277 -19.82 -0.32 -9.15
CA THR A 277 -19.61 -1.61 -9.81
C THR A 277 -20.08 -2.73 -8.89
N THR A 278 -21.08 -3.48 -9.33
CA THR A 278 -21.63 -4.61 -8.61
C THR A 278 -21.28 -5.91 -9.30
N TYR A 279 -20.52 -6.75 -8.61
CA TYR A 279 -20.16 -8.10 -9.00
C TYR A 279 -21.19 -9.07 -8.42
N ASN A 280 -22.00 -9.67 -9.26
CA ASN A 280 -22.92 -10.73 -8.87
C ASN A 280 -22.19 -12.07 -9.01
N LEU A 281 -21.72 -12.61 -7.91
CA LEU A 281 -21.11 -13.93 -7.83
C LEU A 281 -22.18 -14.94 -7.41
N ASN A 282 -21.96 -16.23 -7.69
CA ASN A 282 -22.96 -17.29 -7.40
C ASN A 282 -23.53 -17.25 -5.99
N THR A 283 -22.69 -16.90 -5.00
CA THR A 283 -23.04 -16.95 -3.56
C THR A 283 -22.97 -15.58 -2.87
N LYS A 284 -22.46 -14.56 -3.55
CA LYS A 284 -22.18 -13.27 -2.93
C LYS A 284 -22.28 -12.13 -3.92
N LYS A 285 -22.80 -11.00 -3.44
CA LYS A 285 -22.78 -9.72 -4.16
C LYS A 285 -21.72 -8.81 -3.55
N ILE A 286 -20.83 -8.26 -4.39
CA ILE A 286 -19.81 -7.31 -3.97
C ILE A 286 -20.00 -6.02 -4.75
N THR A 287 -20.07 -4.90 -4.06
CA THR A 287 -20.17 -3.57 -4.68
C THR A 287 -18.95 -2.75 -4.34
N THR A 288 -18.37 -2.12 -5.35
CA THR A 288 -17.22 -1.21 -5.24
C THR A 288 -17.55 0.14 -5.87
N TYR A 289 -16.79 1.17 -5.50
CA TYR A 289 -17.03 2.54 -5.95
C TYR A 289 -15.72 3.14 -6.46
N SER A 290 -15.74 3.72 -7.66
CA SER A 290 -14.60 4.41 -8.24
C SER A 290 -15.02 5.72 -8.89
N LYS A 291 -14.09 6.67 -9.00
CA LYS A 291 -14.24 7.89 -9.78
C LYS A 291 -13.56 7.71 -11.12
N ILE A 292 -14.21 8.13 -12.21
CA ILE A 292 -13.58 8.15 -13.54
C ILE A 292 -13.50 9.58 -14.08
N SER A 293 -12.56 9.79 -15.00
CA SER A 293 -12.46 11.03 -15.76
C SER A 293 -13.54 11.09 -16.86
N LYS A 294 -13.83 12.29 -17.32
CA LYS A 294 -14.68 12.48 -18.52
C LYS A 294 -14.10 11.77 -19.76
N TRP A 295 -12.78 11.70 -19.85
CA TRP A 295 -12.12 10.93 -20.91
C TRP A 295 -12.45 9.43 -20.82
N THR A 296 -12.32 8.81 -19.65
CA THR A 296 -12.69 7.39 -19.46
C THR A 296 -14.15 7.14 -19.75
N TYR A 297 -15.05 8.05 -19.34
CA TYR A 297 -16.47 7.98 -19.66
C TYR A 297 -16.70 8.02 -21.17
N ASN A 298 -16.07 8.93 -21.89
CA ASN A 298 -16.17 9.01 -23.35
C ASN A 298 -15.60 7.75 -24.03
N GLN A 299 -14.57 7.10 -23.49
CA GLN A 299 -14.10 5.81 -24.02
C GLN A 299 -15.18 4.71 -23.86
N ILE A 300 -15.91 4.68 -22.73
CA ILE A 300 -17.03 3.76 -22.56
C ILE A 300 -18.07 4.03 -23.66
N LEU A 301 -18.48 5.26 -23.85
CA LEU A 301 -19.46 5.62 -24.90
C LEU A 301 -18.96 5.24 -26.31
N LYS A 302 -17.69 5.50 -26.61
CA LYS A 302 -17.09 5.14 -27.90
C LYS A 302 -17.10 3.64 -28.18
N ILE A 303 -16.78 2.81 -27.18
CA ILE A 303 -16.86 1.34 -27.28
C ILE A 303 -18.27 0.90 -27.76
N PHE A 304 -19.31 1.59 -27.30
CA PHE A 304 -20.69 1.34 -27.70
C PHE A 304 -21.15 2.13 -28.92
N GLY A 305 -20.27 2.92 -29.54
CA GLY A 305 -20.58 3.74 -30.73
C GLY A 305 -21.61 4.82 -30.44
N PHE A 306 -21.58 5.37 -29.23
CA PHE A 306 -22.22 6.64 -28.88
C PHE A 306 -21.13 7.72 -28.99
N GLU A 307 -20.89 8.19 -30.19
CA GLU A 307 -20.02 9.35 -30.40
C GLU A 307 -20.84 10.62 -30.17
N ASN A 308 -20.26 11.55 -29.38
CA ASN A 308 -20.77 12.93 -29.27
C ASN A 308 -20.24 13.75 -30.43
#